data_ad75cd1058ab07bdd855bbed0630ee13
#
_entry.id   ad75cd1058ab07bdd855bbed0630ee13
#
_cell.length_a   1.000
_cell.length_b   1.000
_cell.length_c   1.000
_cell.angle_alpha   90.00
_cell.angle_beta   90.00
_cell.angle_gamma   90.00
#
_symmetry.space_group_name_H-M   'P 1'
#
loop_
_entity.id
_entity.type
_entity.pdbx_description
1 polymer ?
#
loop_
_entity_poly.entity_id
_entity_poly.type
_entity_poly.pdbx_seq_one_letter_code
_entity_poly.pdbx_strand_id
1 'polypeptide(L)'
;MKFRSLTDPTIERGFAEAVVEGLAPDRGLYFPEHVPVLEESVWLDPENAQPGDFGATVLAPFVGDRFDADSLRALFRGAIDFPMELVALEDGRYVLELFHGPTAAFKDVGARSMARLLGSVNDRRLTVLVATSGDTGSAVAAGFQGVPGIDVVILFPGGRVSPLQELQLTTAGGNIRALEIQGTFDDCQRLVKQAFLDEGLRDKRPLTSANSINVARWMPQALYYAYATYLLGGPVHFVVPSGNLGNLAAGVLAHRMGMPAAGFTAATNANDVYPTYLAGGAYVPRPSVATLSNAMDVGDPSNAPRLDALFGGDVAALRAAVRGAVVREDSTVHEMQRTWNEAGYLACPHTAVGLAAARECMGRSTAPVVVLGTAHPAKFSEAVLEHTGVAPALPESLAACLEKPAEKTILPADYAALKAYLLSTAS
;
A
#
# COMPACT_ATOMS: atom_id res chain seq x y z
N MET A 1 15.82 -6.88 -16.25
CA MET A 1 14.78 -5.99 -16.81
C MET A 1 15.15 -4.53 -16.53
N LYS A 2 14.88 -3.61 -17.48
CA LYS A 2 15.01 -2.17 -17.28
C LYS A 2 13.70 -1.56 -16.79
N PHE A 3 13.84 -0.49 -16.03
CA PHE A 3 12.75 0.37 -15.58
C PHE A 3 12.95 1.77 -16.15
N ARG A 4 11.89 2.36 -16.65
CA ARG A 4 11.88 3.70 -17.24
C ARG A 4 11.05 4.66 -16.41
N SER A 5 11.42 5.95 -16.41
CA SER A 5 10.54 6.98 -15.88
C SER A 5 9.28 7.11 -16.76
N LEU A 6 8.12 7.23 -16.13
CA LEU A 6 6.86 7.52 -16.84
C LEU A 6 6.79 8.98 -17.35
N THR A 7 7.64 9.87 -16.83
CA THR A 7 7.69 11.28 -17.25
C THR A 7 8.68 11.45 -18.40
N ASP A 8 9.90 10.91 -18.27
CA ASP A 8 10.93 10.90 -19.33
C ASP A 8 11.42 9.46 -19.55
N PRO A 9 10.90 8.76 -20.57
CA PRO A 9 11.29 7.36 -20.84
C PRO A 9 12.76 7.17 -21.23
N THR A 10 13.53 8.22 -21.47
CA THR A 10 14.98 8.12 -21.72
C THR A 10 15.77 7.85 -20.45
N ILE A 11 15.17 8.10 -19.28
CA ILE A 11 15.76 7.77 -17.97
C ILE A 11 15.47 6.29 -17.69
N GLU A 12 16.51 5.50 -17.81
CA GLU A 12 16.47 4.04 -17.59
C GLU A 12 17.33 3.63 -16.38
N ARG A 13 16.85 2.64 -15.62
CA ARG A 13 17.55 2.02 -14.49
C ARG A 13 17.36 0.52 -14.49
N GLY A 14 18.30 -0.20 -13.91
CA GLY A 14 18.09 -1.59 -13.50
C GLY A 14 17.16 -1.68 -12.28
N PHE A 15 16.68 -2.89 -11.96
CA PHE A 15 15.78 -3.11 -10.82
C PHE A 15 16.36 -2.55 -9.51
N ALA A 16 17.63 -2.90 -9.20
CA ALA A 16 18.27 -2.49 -7.95
C ALA A 16 18.36 -0.95 -7.82
N GLU A 17 18.74 -0.27 -8.90
CA GLU A 17 18.83 1.19 -8.94
C GLU A 17 17.45 1.83 -8.75
N ALA A 18 16.42 1.35 -9.46
CA ALA A 18 15.06 1.84 -9.32
C ALA A 18 14.49 1.66 -7.88
N VAL A 19 14.84 0.54 -7.21
CA VAL A 19 14.48 0.30 -5.81
C VAL A 19 15.18 1.27 -4.88
N VAL A 20 16.48 1.50 -5.07
CA VAL A 20 17.30 2.38 -4.21
C VAL A 20 16.93 3.85 -4.42
N GLU A 21 16.71 4.29 -5.66
CA GLU A 21 16.31 5.66 -5.97
C GLU A 21 14.86 5.96 -5.56
N GLY A 22 13.94 4.99 -5.74
CA GLY A 22 12.51 5.11 -5.43
C GLY A 22 11.73 5.95 -6.43
N LEU A 23 12.25 7.10 -6.86
CA LEU A 23 11.74 7.98 -7.91
C LEU A 23 12.86 8.30 -8.88
N ALA A 24 12.51 8.50 -10.15
CA ALA A 24 13.44 8.96 -11.16
C ALA A 24 13.88 10.43 -10.90
N PRO A 25 15.05 10.85 -11.42
CA PRO A 25 15.55 12.22 -11.24
C PRO A 25 14.59 13.32 -11.72
N ASP A 26 13.77 13.03 -12.73
CA ASP A 26 12.69 13.89 -13.24
C ASP A 26 11.40 13.85 -12.40
N ARG A 27 11.41 13.11 -11.26
CA ARG A 27 10.29 12.83 -10.35
C ARG A 27 9.22 11.90 -10.94
N GLY A 28 9.48 11.30 -12.09
CA GLY A 28 8.63 10.28 -12.68
C GLY A 28 8.65 8.99 -11.88
N LEU A 29 7.55 8.25 -11.94
CA LEU A 29 7.49 6.91 -11.37
C LEU A 29 8.28 5.95 -12.25
N TYR A 30 9.10 5.10 -11.64
CA TYR A 30 9.67 3.97 -12.35
C TYR A 30 8.60 2.96 -12.72
N PHE A 31 8.67 2.49 -13.97
CA PHE A 31 7.80 1.49 -14.53
C PHE A 31 8.62 0.52 -15.39
N PRO A 32 8.34 -0.79 -15.39
CA PRO A 32 9.08 -1.75 -16.21
C PRO A 32 8.92 -1.44 -17.71
N GLU A 33 9.98 -1.62 -18.49
CA GLU A 33 9.96 -1.36 -19.94
C GLU A 33 8.91 -2.21 -20.69
N HIS A 34 8.57 -3.38 -20.15
CA HIS A 34 7.44 -4.20 -20.57
C HIS A 34 6.91 -5.03 -19.40
N VAL A 35 5.66 -5.44 -19.50
CA VAL A 35 5.01 -6.32 -18.51
C VAL A 35 5.03 -7.74 -19.11
N PRO A 36 5.79 -8.67 -18.51
CA PRO A 36 5.86 -10.05 -19.02
C PRO A 36 4.53 -10.77 -18.75
N VAL A 37 4.13 -11.63 -19.68
CA VAL A 37 2.97 -12.51 -19.52
C VAL A 37 3.45 -13.89 -19.08
N LEU A 38 2.87 -14.41 -18.02
CA LEU A 38 3.16 -15.74 -17.48
C LEU A 38 2.05 -16.73 -17.88
N GLU A 39 2.38 -18.02 -17.88
CA GLU A 39 1.42 -19.09 -18.14
C GLU A 39 0.34 -19.14 -17.05
N GLU A 40 -0.89 -19.52 -17.43
CA GLU A 40 -2.02 -19.56 -16.51
C GLU A 40 -1.82 -20.53 -15.33
N SER A 41 -1.14 -21.66 -15.58
CA SER A 41 -0.78 -22.65 -14.56
C SER A 41 0.02 -22.08 -13.39
N VAL A 42 0.81 -21.03 -13.64
CA VAL A 42 1.60 -20.33 -12.62
C VAL A 42 0.69 -19.69 -11.56
N TRP A 43 -0.52 -19.34 -11.94
CA TRP A 43 -1.49 -18.66 -11.07
C TRP A 43 -2.47 -19.60 -10.38
N LEU A 44 -2.80 -20.74 -11.01
CA LEU A 44 -3.88 -21.62 -10.59
C LEU A 44 -3.44 -22.97 -10.03
N ASP A 45 -2.22 -23.40 -10.36
CA ASP A 45 -1.76 -24.78 -10.05
C ASP A 45 -0.36 -24.86 -9.38
N PRO A 46 0.02 -23.94 -8.49
CA PRO A 46 1.25 -24.10 -7.72
C PRO A 46 1.00 -25.09 -6.55
N GLU A 47 1.75 -26.19 -6.51
CA GLU A 47 1.68 -27.15 -5.40
C GLU A 47 2.00 -26.46 -4.05
N ASN A 48 1.13 -26.60 -3.06
CA ASN A 48 1.31 -26.12 -1.68
C ASN A 48 1.72 -24.64 -1.59
N ALA A 49 1.14 -23.78 -2.43
CA ALA A 49 1.51 -22.38 -2.50
C ALA A 49 1.13 -21.61 -1.23
N GLN A 50 2.10 -20.88 -0.71
CA GLN A 50 1.92 -19.87 0.34
C GLN A 50 1.83 -18.46 -0.30
N PRO A 51 1.25 -17.47 0.37
CA PRO A 51 1.16 -16.11 -0.17
C PRO A 51 2.51 -15.55 -0.66
N GLY A 52 3.61 -15.82 0.06
CA GLY A 52 4.95 -15.39 -0.32
C GLY A 52 5.44 -15.97 -1.65
N ASP A 53 5.00 -17.17 -2.05
CA ASP A 53 5.43 -17.78 -3.32
C ASP A 53 4.95 -16.97 -4.51
N PHE A 54 3.74 -16.42 -4.45
CA PHE A 54 3.23 -15.52 -5.49
C PHE A 54 4.01 -14.21 -5.56
N GLY A 55 4.58 -13.73 -4.45
CA GLY A 55 5.49 -12.59 -4.45
C GLY A 55 6.76 -12.87 -5.26
N ALA A 56 7.35 -14.05 -5.07
CA ALA A 56 8.50 -14.49 -5.86
C ALA A 56 8.14 -14.64 -7.35
N THR A 57 7.00 -15.28 -7.64
CA THR A 57 6.49 -15.45 -9.01
C THR A 57 6.31 -14.11 -9.74
N VAL A 58 5.66 -13.15 -9.11
CA VAL A 58 5.42 -11.82 -9.69
C VAL A 58 6.74 -11.08 -9.92
N LEU A 59 7.68 -11.14 -8.98
CA LEU A 59 8.91 -10.35 -9.06
C LEU A 59 10.02 -11.01 -9.91
N ALA A 60 10.02 -12.33 -10.05
CA ALA A 60 11.07 -13.06 -10.78
C ALA A 60 11.41 -12.47 -12.16
N PRO A 61 10.45 -12.11 -13.03
CA PRO A 61 10.78 -11.57 -14.35
C PRO A 61 11.45 -10.19 -14.31
N PHE A 62 11.33 -9.46 -13.21
CA PHE A 62 11.77 -8.07 -13.08
C PHE A 62 13.14 -7.92 -12.41
N VAL A 63 13.50 -8.86 -11.55
CA VAL A 63 14.73 -8.75 -10.72
C VAL A 63 16.01 -9.14 -11.46
N GLY A 64 15.90 -9.80 -12.63
CA GLY A 64 17.04 -10.30 -13.42
C GLY A 64 17.86 -11.35 -12.66
N ASP A 65 19.15 -11.45 -12.97
CA ASP A 65 20.08 -12.42 -12.36
C ASP A 65 20.48 -12.07 -10.91
N ARG A 66 19.89 -11.04 -10.33
CA ARG A 66 20.20 -10.57 -8.96
C ARG A 66 19.76 -11.56 -7.89
N PHE A 67 18.69 -12.29 -8.15
CA PHE A 67 18.14 -13.31 -7.26
C PHE A 67 17.93 -14.61 -8.05
N ASP A 68 18.39 -15.72 -7.53
CA ASP A 68 17.91 -17.03 -7.96
C ASP A 68 16.50 -17.30 -7.42
N ALA A 69 15.82 -18.29 -7.96
CA ALA A 69 14.43 -18.59 -7.62
C ALA A 69 14.23 -18.94 -6.14
N ASP A 70 15.18 -19.68 -5.54
CA ASP A 70 15.08 -20.12 -4.15
C ASP A 70 15.31 -18.96 -3.19
N SER A 71 16.30 -18.11 -3.46
CA SER A 71 16.57 -16.89 -2.69
C SER A 71 15.40 -15.92 -2.73
N LEU A 72 14.79 -15.73 -3.90
CA LEU A 72 13.62 -14.85 -4.05
C LEU A 72 12.40 -15.41 -3.30
N ARG A 73 12.17 -16.72 -3.39
CA ARG A 73 11.10 -17.41 -2.64
C ARG A 73 11.31 -17.29 -1.14
N ALA A 74 12.52 -17.55 -0.65
CA ALA A 74 12.86 -17.41 0.77
C ALA A 74 12.66 -15.98 1.27
N LEU A 75 13.03 -14.98 0.45
CA LEU A 75 12.83 -13.57 0.75
C LEU A 75 11.34 -13.26 0.97
N PHE A 76 10.47 -13.68 0.03
CA PHE A 76 9.05 -13.39 0.12
C PHE A 76 8.32 -14.21 1.18
N ARG A 77 8.66 -15.48 1.38
CA ARG A 77 8.14 -16.29 2.50
C ARG A 77 8.52 -15.67 3.85
N GLY A 78 9.73 -15.14 4.00
CA GLY A 78 10.11 -14.41 5.19
C GLY A 78 9.46 -13.03 5.31
N ALA A 79 9.13 -12.35 4.21
CA ALA A 79 8.39 -11.09 4.25
C ALA A 79 6.93 -11.29 4.67
N ILE A 80 6.30 -12.38 4.21
CA ILE A 80 4.90 -12.72 4.42
C ILE A 80 4.83 -13.99 5.29
N ASP A 81 5.12 -13.82 6.56
CA ASP A 81 5.10 -14.86 7.59
C ASP A 81 3.81 -14.85 8.44
N PHE A 82 2.76 -14.26 7.91
CA PHE A 82 1.44 -14.14 8.52
C PHE A 82 0.35 -14.59 7.53
N PRO A 83 -0.81 -15.05 8.04
CA PRO A 83 -1.89 -15.54 7.18
C PRO A 83 -2.56 -14.42 6.38
N MET A 84 -3.17 -14.81 5.27
CA MET A 84 -4.12 -14.00 4.50
C MET A 84 -5.40 -14.82 4.40
N GLU A 85 -6.39 -14.47 5.20
CA GLU A 85 -7.61 -15.25 5.31
C GLU A 85 -8.65 -14.79 4.30
N LEU A 86 -9.30 -15.75 3.63
CA LEU A 86 -10.40 -15.49 2.71
C LEU A 86 -11.70 -15.81 3.43
N VAL A 87 -12.36 -14.80 3.97
CA VAL A 87 -13.61 -14.94 4.73
C VAL A 87 -14.80 -14.86 3.79
N ALA A 88 -15.59 -15.93 3.73
CA ALA A 88 -16.85 -15.94 3.02
C ALA A 88 -17.92 -15.19 3.84
N LEU A 89 -18.54 -14.17 3.23
CA LEU A 89 -19.63 -13.46 3.89
C LEU A 89 -20.98 -14.09 3.52
N GLU A 90 -21.44 -13.95 2.33
CA GLU A 90 -22.66 -14.54 1.78
C GLU A 90 -22.67 -14.34 0.24
N ASP A 91 -23.54 -15.07 -0.47
CA ASP A 91 -23.88 -14.86 -1.89
C ASP A 91 -22.66 -14.78 -2.85
N GLY A 92 -21.57 -15.46 -2.55
CA GLY A 92 -20.35 -15.43 -3.36
C GLY A 92 -19.49 -14.18 -3.17
N ARG A 93 -19.73 -13.39 -2.12
CA ARG A 93 -18.83 -12.34 -1.66
C ARG A 93 -17.84 -12.88 -0.64
N TYR A 94 -16.62 -12.39 -0.74
CA TYR A 94 -15.52 -12.72 0.16
C TYR A 94 -14.81 -11.45 0.61
N VAL A 95 -14.20 -11.50 1.79
CA VAL A 95 -13.19 -10.52 2.22
C VAL A 95 -11.86 -11.23 2.29
N LEU A 96 -10.86 -10.74 1.56
CA LEU A 96 -9.48 -11.15 1.75
C LEU A 96 -8.86 -10.28 2.84
N GLU A 97 -8.67 -10.84 4.02
CA GLU A 97 -8.12 -10.15 5.16
C GLU A 97 -6.61 -9.99 5.04
N LEU A 98 -6.13 -8.77 4.82
CA LEU A 98 -4.72 -8.42 4.62
C LEU A 98 -4.11 -7.77 5.87
N PHE A 99 -4.73 -7.93 7.03
CA PHE A 99 -4.39 -7.21 8.24
C PHE A 99 -3.92 -8.11 9.41
N HIS A 100 -3.51 -9.34 9.12
CA HIS A 100 -2.95 -10.25 10.13
C HIS A 100 -1.43 -10.07 10.33
N GLY A 101 -0.82 -9.12 9.62
CA GLY A 101 0.58 -8.76 9.79
C GLY A 101 0.83 -7.90 11.05
N PRO A 102 2.11 -7.57 11.32
CA PRO A 102 2.53 -6.94 12.58
C PRO A 102 1.90 -5.57 12.84
N THR A 103 1.47 -4.85 11.81
CA THR A 103 0.83 -3.53 12.01
C THR A 103 -0.67 -3.55 11.78
N ALA A 104 -1.24 -4.72 11.57
CA ALA A 104 -2.66 -4.93 11.33
C ALA A 104 -3.20 -4.09 10.16
N ALA A 105 -2.43 -4.00 9.06
CA ALA A 105 -2.82 -3.34 7.83
C ALA A 105 -2.17 -4.02 6.60
N PHE A 106 -2.86 -4.02 5.45
CA PHE A 106 -2.35 -4.58 4.18
C PHE A 106 -0.97 -4.02 3.78
N LYS A 107 -0.64 -2.85 4.31
CA LYS A 107 0.61 -2.16 4.04
C LYS A 107 1.84 -2.92 4.53
N ASP A 108 1.69 -3.87 5.45
CA ASP A 108 2.74 -4.78 5.87
C ASP A 108 3.32 -5.57 4.70
N VAL A 109 2.47 -6.04 3.79
CA VAL A 109 2.91 -6.78 2.60
C VAL A 109 3.94 -6.01 1.80
N GLY A 110 3.60 -4.79 1.37
CA GLY A 110 4.51 -3.98 0.58
C GLY A 110 5.73 -3.47 1.36
N ALA A 111 5.56 -3.11 2.65
CA ALA A 111 6.65 -2.57 3.47
C ALA A 111 7.71 -3.63 3.80
N ARG A 112 7.28 -4.82 4.23
CA ARG A 112 8.19 -5.92 4.57
C ARG A 112 8.88 -6.48 3.34
N SER A 113 8.16 -6.59 2.22
CA SER A 113 8.76 -6.97 0.93
C SER A 113 9.82 -5.96 0.50
N MET A 114 9.48 -4.66 0.53
CA MET A 114 10.44 -3.61 0.18
C MET A 114 11.66 -3.60 1.10
N ALA A 115 11.47 -3.77 2.41
CA ALA A 115 12.59 -3.77 3.37
C ALA A 115 13.60 -4.88 3.06
N ARG A 116 13.12 -6.09 2.74
CA ARG A 116 13.99 -7.21 2.36
C ARG A 116 14.63 -7.02 0.98
N LEU A 117 13.86 -6.55 0.00
CA LEU A 117 14.41 -6.25 -1.34
C LEU A 117 15.46 -5.16 -1.25
N LEU A 118 15.18 -4.05 -0.58
CA LEU A 118 16.11 -2.94 -0.43
C LEU A 118 17.37 -3.36 0.35
N GLY A 119 17.20 -4.12 1.44
CA GLY A 119 18.32 -4.66 2.20
C GLY A 119 19.21 -5.62 1.41
N SER A 120 18.65 -6.32 0.40
CA SER A 120 19.40 -7.24 -0.47
C SER A 120 20.10 -6.55 -1.65
N VAL A 121 19.63 -5.38 -2.07
CA VAL A 121 20.19 -4.68 -3.24
C VAL A 121 21.04 -3.46 -2.86
N ASN A 122 20.91 -2.96 -1.64
CA ASN A 122 21.62 -1.77 -1.16
C ASN A 122 22.95 -2.17 -0.55
N ASP A 123 24.02 -1.50 -0.97
CA ASP A 123 25.41 -1.72 -0.54
C ASP A 123 25.99 -0.54 0.26
N ARG A 124 25.21 0.50 0.52
CA ARG A 124 25.62 1.72 1.21
C ARG A 124 24.63 2.11 2.29
N ARG A 125 25.03 3.01 3.18
CA ARG A 125 24.10 3.57 4.15
C ARG A 125 23.03 4.42 3.45
N LEU A 126 21.77 4.14 3.77
CA LEU A 126 20.62 4.77 3.13
C LEU A 126 19.60 5.19 4.18
N THR A 127 18.94 6.32 3.97
CA THR A 127 17.84 6.77 4.82
C THR A 127 16.53 6.68 4.05
N VAL A 128 15.61 5.89 4.59
CA VAL A 128 14.20 5.90 4.19
C VAL A 128 13.50 7.07 4.85
N LEU A 129 13.04 8.04 4.07
CA LEU A 129 12.31 9.21 4.56
C LEU A 129 10.85 9.13 4.13
N VAL A 130 9.93 9.17 5.10
CA VAL A 130 8.49 8.92 4.87
C VAL A 130 7.64 9.97 5.57
N ALA A 131 6.66 10.55 4.87
CA ALA A 131 5.53 11.22 5.50
C ALA A 131 4.35 10.24 5.59
N THR A 132 3.68 10.22 6.75
CA THR A 132 2.57 9.30 6.99
C THR A 132 1.39 9.99 7.69
N SER A 133 0.19 9.50 7.39
CA SER A 133 -1.05 9.77 8.14
C SER A 133 -1.41 8.63 9.10
N GLY A 134 -0.49 7.66 9.33
CA GLY A 134 -0.67 6.51 10.22
C GLY A 134 -0.13 5.21 9.64
N ASP A 135 -0.96 4.41 8.99
CA ASP A 135 -0.68 3.02 8.59
C ASP A 135 0.56 2.82 7.72
N THR A 136 0.87 3.75 6.82
CA THR A 136 2.07 3.63 5.97
C THR A 136 3.34 3.70 6.84
N GLY A 137 3.39 4.64 7.75
CA GLY A 137 4.53 4.80 8.66
C GLY A 137 4.68 3.60 9.59
N SER A 138 3.59 3.12 10.17
CA SER A 138 3.60 1.93 11.04
C SER A 138 4.17 0.71 10.31
N ALA A 139 3.69 0.44 9.09
CA ALA A 139 4.17 -0.68 8.28
C ALA A 139 5.65 -0.53 7.88
N VAL A 140 6.10 0.71 7.58
CA VAL A 140 7.51 1.00 7.29
C VAL A 140 8.36 0.81 8.55
N ALA A 141 7.92 1.32 9.70
CA ALA A 141 8.61 1.13 10.97
C ALA A 141 8.83 -0.36 11.26
N ALA A 142 7.76 -1.16 11.23
CA ALA A 142 7.82 -2.59 11.52
C ALA A 142 8.62 -3.37 10.45
N GLY A 143 8.46 -3.02 9.17
CA GLY A 143 9.13 -3.72 8.07
C GLY A 143 10.64 -3.48 8.00
N PHE A 144 11.09 -2.28 8.35
CA PHE A 144 12.50 -1.87 8.27
C PHE A 144 13.25 -1.95 9.60
N GLN A 145 12.57 -2.31 10.69
CA GLN A 145 13.23 -2.44 12.00
C GLN A 145 14.36 -3.46 11.93
N GLY A 146 15.59 -3.04 12.33
CA GLY A 146 16.76 -3.89 12.35
C GLY A 146 17.37 -4.22 10.98
N VAL A 147 16.91 -3.62 9.87
CA VAL A 147 17.52 -3.84 8.54
C VAL A 147 18.88 -3.15 8.49
N PRO A 148 19.98 -3.90 8.28
CA PRO A 148 21.33 -3.34 8.30
C PRO A 148 21.56 -2.27 7.22
N GLY A 149 22.28 -1.20 7.56
CA GLY A 149 22.63 -0.14 6.63
C GLY A 149 21.47 0.80 6.24
N ILE A 150 20.27 0.62 6.82
CA ILE A 150 19.11 1.45 6.53
C ILE A 150 18.64 2.15 7.80
N ASP A 151 18.62 3.47 7.78
CA ASP A 151 17.95 4.31 8.78
C ASP A 151 16.54 4.67 8.27
N VAL A 152 15.58 4.80 9.16
CA VAL A 152 14.22 5.22 8.81
C VAL A 152 13.84 6.46 9.60
N VAL A 153 13.38 7.48 8.92
CA VAL A 153 12.85 8.71 9.51
C VAL A 153 11.41 8.91 9.05
N ILE A 154 10.49 8.91 10.00
CA ILE A 154 9.04 8.96 9.75
C ILE A 154 8.50 10.28 10.28
N LEU A 155 7.95 11.12 9.40
CA LEU A 155 7.28 12.34 9.74
C LEU A 155 5.78 12.10 9.84
N PHE A 156 5.17 12.50 10.95
CA PHE A 156 3.73 12.44 11.15
C PHE A 156 3.19 13.74 11.79
N PRO A 157 1.94 14.14 11.49
CA PRO A 157 1.36 15.37 12.03
C PRO A 157 0.91 15.16 13.49
N GLY A 158 1.35 16.04 14.39
CA GLY A 158 1.00 15.97 15.80
C GLY A 158 -0.52 16.04 16.05
N GLY A 159 -1.02 15.10 16.85
CA GLY A 159 -2.44 15.03 17.24
C GLY A 159 -3.42 14.69 16.10
N ARG A 160 -2.93 14.22 14.94
CA ARG A 160 -3.76 13.92 13.76
C ARG A 160 -3.66 12.48 13.27
N VAL A 161 -2.97 11.62 14.01
CA VAL A 161 -2.97 10.16 13.85
C VAL A 161 -3.70 9.56 15.05
N SER A 162 -4.29 8.36 14.92
CA SER A 162 -4.93 7.73 16.07
C SER A 162 -3.88 7.38 17.14
N PRO A 163 -4.27 7.33 18.44
CA PRO A 163 -3.34 6.99 19.52
C PRO A 163 -2.58 5.68 19.27
N LEU A 164 -3.26 4.67 18.75
CA LEU A 164 -2.65 3.38 18.44
C LEU A 164 -1.67 3.47 17.27
N GLN A 165 -1.99 4.23 16.23
CA GLN A 165 -1.06 4.49 15.13
C GLN A 165 0.17 5.24 15.60
N GLU A 166 0.03 6.25 16.47
CA GLU A 166 1.17 6.96 17.04
C GLU A 166 2.09 6.03 17.85
N LEU A 167 1.51 5.16 18.69
CA LEU A 167 2.29 4.15 19.41
C LEU A 167 3.07 3.23 18.46
N GLN A 168 2.46 2.76 17.37
CA GLN A 168 3.15 1.94 16.38
C GLN A 168 4.34 2.65 15.73
N LEU A 169 4.30 3.98 15.60
CA LEU A 169 5.42 4.78 15.08
C LEU A 169 6.52 5.00 16.11
N THR A 170 6.13 5.28 17.36
CA THR A 170 7.02 5.80 18.39
C THR A 170 7.66 4.71 19.25
N THR A 171 7.15 3.48 19.20
CA THR A 171 7.66 2.34 19.99
C THR A 171 8.61 1.41 19.22
N ALA A 172 8.87 1.69 17.93
CA ALA A 172 9.71 0.83 17.10
C ALA A 172 11.18 0.81 17.55
N GLY A 173 11.77 1.96 17.86
CA GLY A 173 13.16 2.05 18.31
C GLY A 173 14.22 1.61 17.29
N GLY A 174 15.45 1.39 17.74
CA GLY A 174 16.54 0.91 16.89
C GLY A 174 16.95 1.91 15.79
N ASN A 175 16.87 1.50 14.53
CA ASN A 175 17.15 2.32 13.35
C ASN A 175 15.95 3.19 12.90
N ILE A 176 14.84 3.18 13.65
CA ILE A 176 13.62 3.93 13.34
C ILE A 176 13.57 5.20 14.18
N ARG A 177 13.28 6.34 13.55
CA ARG A 177 13.11 7.64 14.20
C ARG A 177 11.75 8.21 13.84
N ALA A 178 10.92 8.52 14.84
CA ALA A 178 9.63 9.14 14.71
C ALA A 178 9.72 10.66 14.95
N LEU A 179 9.31 11.46 13.98
CA LEU A 179 9.30 12.92 14.06
C LEU A 179 7.84 13.42 14.04
N GLU A 180 7.40 13.94 15.19
CA GLU A 180 6.14 14.65 15.27
C GLU A 180 6.31 16.07 14.72
N ILE A 181 5.60 16.38 13.66
CA ILE A 181 5.63 17.70 13.04
C ILE A 181 4.47 18.53 13.59
N GLN A 182 4.81 19.72 14.10
CA GLN A 182 3.82 20.73 14.53
C GLN A 182 3.16 21.35 13.29
N GLY A 183 2.29 20.59 12.63
CA GLY A 183 1.66 20.97 11.38
C GLY A 183 0.66 19.92 10.89
N THR A 184 0.38 19.98 9.59
CA THR A 184 -0.55 19.09 8.91
C THR A 184 0.18 17.93 8.22
N PHE A 185 -0.58 16.96 7.70
CA PHE A 185 0.00 15.92 6.85
C PHE A 185 0.61 16.50 5.55
N ASP A 186 -0.01 17.54 5.00
CA ASP A 186 0.54 18.24 3.83
C ASP A 186 1.88 18.90 4.14
N ASP A 187 2.07 19.42 5.38
CA ASP A 187 3.36 19.93 5.83
C ASP A 187 4.41 18.82 5.89
N CYS A 188 4.06 17.64 6.43
CA CYS A 188 4.96 16.49 6.43
C CYS A 188 5.38 16.11 5.00
N GLN A 189 4.43 16.04 4.07
CA GLN A 189 4.71 15.74 2.66
C GLN A 189 5.58 16.82 2.01
N ARG A 190 5.29 18.09 2.27
CA ARG A 190 6.08 19.23 1.76
C ARG A 190 7.53 19.16 2.24
N LEU A 191 7.75 18.89 3.51
CA LEU A 191 9.08 18.74 4.11
C LEU A 191 9.86 17.58 3.49
N VAL A 192 9.22 16.43 3.31
CA VAL A 192 9.82 15.26 2.64
C VAL A 192 10.17 15.59 1.19
N LYS A 193 9.27 16.24 0.44
CA LYS A 193 9.55 16.68 -0.95
C LYS A 193 10.74 17.63 -1.01
N GLN A 194 10.84 18.59 -0.08
CA GLN A 194 11.98 19.51 -0.01
C GLN A 194 13.30 18.76 0.26
N ALA A 195 13.30 17.77 1.16
CA ALA A 195 14.47 16.96 1.44
C ALA A 195 14.96 16.18 0.20
N PHE A 196 14.03 15.61 -0.57
CA PHE A 196 14.36 14.93 -1.84
C PHE A 196 14.90 15.87 -2.93
N LEU A 197 14.61 17.17 -2.85
CA LEU A 197 15.09 18.17 -3.80
C LEU A 197 16.43 18.79 -3.37
N ASP A 198 16.84 18.66 -2.13
CA ASP A 198 18.07 19.23 -1.59
C ASP A 198 19.26 18.34 -1.92
N GLU A 199 20.00 18.67 -2.98
CA GLU A 199 21.21 17.96 -3.41
C GLU A 199 22.27 17.93 -2.31
N GLY A 200 22.50 19.06 -1.63
CA GLY A 200 23.50 19.16 -0.57
C GLY A 200 23.15 18.31 0.67
N LEU A 201 21.88 17.98 0.89
CA LEU A 201 21.45 17.00 1.88
C LEU A 201 21.71 15.58 1.36
N ARG A 202 21.26 15.28 0.11
CA ARG A 202 21.36 13.93 -0.47
C ARG A 202 22.81 13.46 -0.66
N ASP A 203 23.73 14.37 -0.95
CA ASP A 203 25.17 14.07 -1.05
C ASP A 203 25.76 13.59 0.29
N LYS A 204 25.27 14.15 1.40
CA LYS A 204 25.71 13.81 2.76
C LYS A 204 24.92 12.66 3.38
N ARG A 205 23.66 12.54 2.99
CA ARG A 205 22.71 11.53 3.49
C ARG A 205 21.85 11.05 2.33
N PRO A 206 22.21 9.94 1.69
CA PRO A 206 21.40 9.35 0.62
C PRO A 206 19.99 9.03 1.12
N LEU A 207 18.98 9.45 0.36
CA LEU A 207 17.58 9.31 0.70
C LEU A 207 16.85 8.40 -0.29
N THR A 208 15.90 7.62 0.22
CA THR A 208 14.90 6.91 -0.58
C THR A 208 13.52 7.01 0.06
N SER A 209 12.47 6.73 -0.70
CA SER A 209 11.10 6.74 -0.21
C SER A 209 10.55 5.31 -0.10
N ALA A 210 9.85 5.01 1.00
CA ALA A 210 9.09 3.78 1.16
C ALA A 210 7.59 3.95 0.94
N ASN A 211 7.16 4.99 0.25
CA ASN A 211 5.78 5.16 -0.17
C ASN A 211 5.45 4.27 -1.39
N SER A 212 4.18 4.20 -1.78
CA SER A 212 3.71 3.40 -2.94
C SER A 212 4.29 3.82 -4.29
N ILE A 213 5.03 4.93 -4.34
CA ILE A 213 5.77 5.39 -5.52
C ILE A 213 6.98 4.49 -5.84
N ASN A 214 7.58 3.83 -4.84
CA ASN A 214 8.70 2.91 -5.04
C ASN A 214 8.22 1.58 -5.62
N VAL A 215 8.91 1.06 -6.63
CA VAL A 215 8.58 -0.21 -7.31
C VAL A 215 8.63 -1.40 -6.35
N ALA A 216 9.59 -1.43 -5.43
CA ALA A 216 9.73 -2.48 -4.42
C ALA A 216 8.60 -2.46 -3.37
N ARG A 217 7.89 -1.33 -3.22
CA ARG A 217 6.71 -1.21 -2.38
C ARG A 217 5.43 -1.58 -3.15
N TRP A 218 5.35 -1.18 -4.41
CA TRP A 218 4.17 -1.33 -5.25
C TRP A 218 4.00 -2.76 -5.78
N MET A 219 5.00 -3.28 -6.52
CA MET A 219 4.87 -4.54 -7.26
C MET A 219 4.57 -5.76 -6.38
N PRO A 220 5.18 -5.94 -5.19
CA PRO A 220 4.88 -7.08 -4.34
C PRO A 220 3.42 -7.21 -3.92
N GLN A 221 2.66 -6.11 -3.92
CA GLN A 221 1.24 -6.14 -3.56
C GLN A 221 0.40 -6.97 -4.54
N ALA A 222 0.90 -7.29 -5.73
CA ALA A 222 0.26 -8.19 -6.66
C ALA A 222 0.05 -9.62 -6.10
N LEU A 223 0.88 -10.03 -5.13
CA LEU A 223 0.89 -11.38 -4.58
C LEU A 223 -0.45 -11.79 -3.96
N TYR A 224 -1.14 -10.90 -3.24
CA TYR A 224 -2.38 -11.28 -2.58
C TYR A 224 -3.58 -11.37 -3.54
N TYR A 225 -3.54 -10.69 -4.68
CA TYR A 225 -4.49 -10.91 -5.76
C TYR A 225 -4.31 -12.30 -6.37
N ALA A 226 -3.06 -12.66 -6.68
CA ALA A 226 -2.71 -13.97 -7.19
C ALA A 226 -3.10 -15.08 -6.20
N TYR A 227 -2.83 -14.88 -4.91
CA TYR A 227 -3.20 -15.82 -3.87
C TYR A 227 -4.73 -16.00 -3.75
N ALA A 228 -5.51 -14.94 -3.81
CA ALA A 228 -6.98 -15.04 -3.80
C ALA A 228 -7.52 -15.76 -5.05
N THR A 229 -6.94 -15.49 -6.23
CA THR A 229 -7.28 -16.18 -7.49
C THR A 229 -6.99 -17.68 -7.39
N TYR A 230 -5.84 -18.04 -6.81
CA TYR A 230 -5.47 -19.43 -6.53
C TYR A 230 -6.45 -20.12 -5.58
N LEU A 231 -6.77 -19.49 -4.44
CA LEU A 231 -7.71 -20.06 -3.45
C LEU A 231 -9.10 -20.32 -4.02
N LEU A 232 -9.56 -19.49 -4.96
CA LEU A 232 -10.87 -19.62 -5.60
C LEU A 232 -10.84 -20.42 -6.90
N GLY A 233 -9.66 -20.81 -7.37
CA GLY A 233 -9.47 -21.68 -8.54
C GLY A 233 -9.92 -21.06 -9.86
N GLY A 234 -9.94 -19.72 -9.99
CA GLY A 234 -10.37 -19.09 -11.24
C GLY A 234 -10.51 -17.57 -11.17
N PRO A 235 -11.10 -16.97 -12.22
CA PRO A 235 -11.23 -15.52 -12.31
C PRO A 235 -12.05 -14.93 -11.17
N VAL A 236 -11.55 -13.86 -10.58
CA VAL A 236 -12.15 -13.12 -9.45
C VAL A 236 -12.44 -11.68 -9.86
N HIS A 237 -13.56 -11.12 -9.40
CA HIS A 237 -13.79 -9.69 -9.44
C HIS A 237 -13.31 -9.04 -8.14
N PHE A 238 -12.29 -8.20 -8.23
CA PHE A 238 -11.69 -7.55 -7.06
C PHE A 238 -12.30 -6.19 -6.79
N VAL A 239 -12.73 -5.95 -5.55
CA VAL A 239 -13.17 -4.63 -5.07
C VAL A 239 -12.11 -4.09 -4.13
N VAL A 240 -11.51 -2.98 -4.51
CA VAL A 240 -10.30 -2.44 -3.89
C VAL A 240 -10.59 -1.10 -3.24
N PRO A 241 -10.61 -1.02 -1.90
CA PRO A 241 -10.61 0.27 -1.21
C PRO A 241 -9.40 1.09 -1.65
N SER A 242 -9.64 2.25 -2.25
CA SER A 242 -8.63 2.96 -3.04
C SER A 242 -8.44 4.42 -2.59
N GLY A 243 -7.19 4.79 -2.30
CA GLY A 243 -6.73 6.17 -2.15
C GLY A 243 -5.67 6.47 -3.22
N ASN A 244 -4.39 6.21 -2.92
CA ASN A 244 -3.26 6.41 -3.84
C ASN A 244 -3.18 5.40 -5.01
N LEU A 245 -4.13 4.50 -5.16
CA LEU A 245 -4.25 3.49 -6.21
C LEU A 245 -3.09 2.48 -6.32
N GLY A 246 -2.12 2.52 -5.41
CA GLY A 246 -0.97 1.60 -5.44
C GLY A 246 -1.39 0.13 -5.32
N ASN A 247 -2.35 -0.15 -4.43
CA ASN A 247 -2.95 -1.46 -4.26
C ASN A 247 -3.62 -1.93 -5.57
N LEU A 248 -4.56 -1.15 -6.11
CA LEU A 248 -5.25 -1.46 -7.36
C LEU A 248 -4.26 -1.66 -8.53
N ALA A 249 -3.27 -0.77 -8.67
CA ALA A 249 -2.27 -0.88 -9.73
C ALA A 249 -1.46 -2.19 -9.64
N ALA A 250 -1.24 -2.73 -8.44
CA ALA A 250 -0.56 -4.01 -8.27
C ALA A 250 -1.45 -5.19 -8.71
N GLY A 251 -2.74 -5.17 -8.40
CA GLY A 251 -3.69 -6.17 -8.90
C GLY A 251 -3.82 -6.16 -10.42
N VAL A 252 -3.90 -4.95 -11.00
CA VAL A 252 -3.94 -4.78 -12.46
C VAL A 252 -2.60 -5.23 -13.10
N LEU A 253 -1.45 -5.01 -12.45
CA LEU A 253 -0.16 -5.55 -12.91
C LEU A 253 -0.22 -7.08 -12.99
N ALA A 254 -0.67 -7.78 -11.94
CA ALA A 254 -0.82 -9.23 -11.97
C ALA A 254 -1.73 -9.70 -13.10
N HIS A 255 -2.86 -9.02 -13.32
CA HIS A 255 -3.77 -9.32 -14.43
C HIS A 255 -3.08 -9.12 -15.79
N ARG A 256 -2.33 -8.03 -15.98
CA ARG A 256 -1.55 -7.80 -17.21
C ARG A 256 -0.41 -8.81 -17.39
N MET A 257 0.03 -9.45 -16.31
CA MET A 257 0.98 -10.57 -16.34
C MET A 257 0.31 -11.94 -16.61
N GLY A 258 -1.01 -11.99 -16.86
CA GLY A 258 -1.75 -13.20 -17.20
C GLY A 258 -2.55 -13.80 -16.03
N MET A 259 -2.57 -13.17 -14.84
CA MET A 259 -3.43 -13.64 -13.74
C MET A 259 -4.91 -13.56 -14.14
N PRO A 260 -5.69 -14.65 -14.02
CA PRO A 260 -7.13 -14.63 -14.27
C PRO A 260 -7.84 -13.64 -13.33
N ALA A 261 -8.50 -12.63 -13.91
CA ALA A 261 -9.37 -11.73 -13.17
C ALA A 261 -10.60 -11.39 -14.01
N ALA A 262 -11.77 -11.38 -13.37
CA ALA A 262 -13.05 -10.99 -14.01
C ALA A 262 -13.21 -9.46 -14.10
N GLY A 263 -12.39 -8.70 -13.38
CA GLY A 263 -12.37 -7.24 -13.38
C GLY A 263 -12.02 -6.66 -12.02
N PHE A 264 -11.94 -5.33 -11.99
CA PHE A 264 -11.59 -4.58 -10.78
C PHE A 264 -12.59 -3.45 -10.55
N THR A 265 -12.86 -3.14 -9.28
CA THR A 265 -13.59 -1.95 -8.86
C THR A 265 -12.70 -1.12 -7.94
N ALA A 266 -12.37 0.09 -8.39
CA ALA A 266 -11.75 1.12 -7.56
C ALA A 266 -12.83 1.73 -6.66
N ALA A 267 -12.93 1.29 -5.40
CA ALA A 267 -13.87 1.82 -4.45
C ALA A 267 -13.24 2.99 -3.70
N THR A 268 -13.77 4.20 -3.86
CA THR A 268 -13.31 5.40 -3.14
C THR A 268 -14.37 5.92 -2.20
N ASN A 269 -13.97 6.73 -1.24
CA ASN A 269 -14.86 7.56 -0.45
C ASN A 269 -15.29 8.81 -1.24
N ALA A 270 -15.63 9.91 -0.57
CA ALA A 270 -16.01 11.17 -1.22
C ALA A 270 -14.91 11.79 -2.12
N ASN A 271 -13.67 11.27 -2.04
CA ASN A 271 -12.54 11.68 -2.86
C ASN A 271 -12.56 10.91 -4.21
N ASP A 272 -13.41 11.33 -5.11
CA ASP A 272 -13.88 10.61 -6.29
C ASP A 272 -13.18 10.97 -7.61
N VAL A 273 -11.96 11.53 -7.56
CA VAL A 273 -11.21 11.94 -8.77
C VAL A 273 -11.05 10.78 -9.76
N TYR A 274 -10.63 9.62 -9.27
CA TYR A 274 -10.39 8.48 -10.14
C TYR A 274 -11.66 7.78 -10.65
N PRO A 275 -12.70 7.53 -9.85
CA PRO A 275 -14.01 7.09 -10.36
C PRO A 275 -14.60 8.01 -11.41
N THR A 276 -14.50 9.34 -11.24
CA THR A 276 -14.95 10.32 -12.23
C THR A 276 -14.20 10.17 -13.56
N TYR A 277 -12.87 10.00 -13.50
CA TYR A 277 -12.05 9.72 -14.70
C TYR A 277 -12.47 8.41 -15.38
N LEU A 278 -12.67 7.34 -14.62
CA LEU A 278 -13.11 6.05 -15.17
C LEU A 278 -14.51 6.11 -15.78
N ALA A 279 -15.41 6.94 -15.26
CA ALA A 279 -16.76 7.16 -15.81
C ALA A 279 -16.81 8.00 -17.11
N GLY A 280 -15.66 8.44 -17.62
CA GLY A 280 -15.58 9.21 -18.87
C GLY A 280 -15.22 10.67 -18.69
N GLY A 281 -15.05 11.15 -17.45
CA GLY A 281 -14.59 12.49 -17.15
C GLY A 281 -13.09 12.69 -17.41
N ALA A 282 -12.63 13.93 -17.26
CA ALA A 282 -11.20 14.26 -17.27
C ALA A 282 -10.59 13.90 -15.91
N TYR A 283 -9.29 13.53 -15.91
CA TYR A 283 -8.52 13.40 -14.67
C TYR A 283 -8.15 14.81 -14.16
N VAL A 284 -8.83 15.25 -13.11
CA VAL A 284 -8.63 16.59 -12.53
C VAL A 284 -8.37 16.45 -11.03
N PRO A 285 -7.11 16.58 -10.60
CA PRO A 285 -6.76 16.59 -9.17
C PRO A 285 -7.53 17.67 -8.40
N ARG A 286 -7.91 17.36 -7.16
CA ARG A 286 -8.65 18.25 -6.25
C ARG A 286 -8.09 18.16 -4.84
N PRO A 287 -8.24 19.18 -4.00
CA PRO A 287 -7.99 19.03 -2.56
C PRO A 287 -8.79 17.87 -1.97
N SER A 288 -8.19 17.10 -1.09
CA SER A 288 -8.88 16.00 -0.43
C SER A 288 -9.89 16.49 0.59
N VAL A 289 -10.95 15.72 0.78
CA VAL A 289 -11.99 15.93 1.78
C VAL A 289 -11.80 14.89 2.88
N ALA A 290 -11.84 15.30 4.14
CA ALA A 290 -11.70 14.41 5.29
C ALA A 290 -12.94 13.51 5.44
N THR A 291 -12.70 12.21 5.69
CA THR A 291 -13.75 11.20 5.89
C THR A 291 -13.37 10.19 6.99
N LEU A 292 -14.30 9.33 7.39
CA LEU A 292 -14.04 8.21 8.30
C LEU A 292 -12.97 7.24 7.77
N SER A 293 -12.90 7.05 6.45
CA SER A 293 -11.88 6.23 5.79
C SER A 293 -10.65 7.04 5.39
N ASN A 294 -10.06 7.72 6.37
CA ASN A 294 -9.05 8.78 6.20
C ASN A 294 -7.82 8.40 5.37
N ALA A 295 -7.39 7.15 5.36
CA ALA A 295 -6.26 6.70 4.52
C ALA A 295 -6.59 6.70 3.02
N MET A 296 -7.85 6.89 2.65
CA MET A 296 -8.35 7.02 1.28
C MET A 296 -8.63 8.49 0.90
N ASP A 297 -8.39 9.46 1.78
CA ASP A 297 -8.58 10.89 1.53
C ASP A 297 -7.47 11.43 0.62
N VAL A 298 -7.59 11.11 -0.66
CA VAL A 298 -6.59 11.41 -1.68
C VAL A 298 -7.25 12.08 -2.88
N GLY A 299 -6.89 13.35 -3.10
CA GLY A 299 -7.40 14.15 -4.23
C GLY A 299 -6.54 14.09 -5.49
N ASP A 300 -5.33 13.52 -5.40
CA ASP A 300 -4.39 13.32 -6.51
C ASP A 300 -3.65 11.98 -6.35
N PRO A 301 -4.27 10.87 -6.76
CA PRO A 301 -3.71 9.53 -6.63
C PRO A 301 -2.38 9.35 -7.36
N SER A 302 -1.29 9.19 -6.63
CA SER A 302 0.07 9.13 -7.17
C SER A 302 0.34 7.93 -8.09
N ASN A 303 -0.47 6.88 -8.06
CA ASN A 303 -0.32 5.70 -8.94
C ASN A 303 -1.29 5.68 -10.14
N ALA A 304 -2.08 6.71 -10.37
CA ALA A 304 -2.91 6.81 -11.59
C ALA A 304 -2.07 6.68 -12.88
N PRO A 305 -0.88 7.31 -13.00
CA PRO A 305 -0.04 7.13 -14.19
C PRO A 305 0.41 5.68 -14.43
N ARG A 306 0.57 4.86 -13.38
CA ARG A 306 0.89 3.43 -13.53
C ARG A 306 -0.26 2.63 -14.10
N LEU A 307 -1.51 2.95 -13.70
CA LEU A 307 -2.69 2.32 -14.27
C LEU A 307 -2.82 2.64 -15.76
N ASP A 308 -2.62 3.90 -16.16
CA ASP A 308 -2.61 4.29 -17.57
C ASP A 308 -1.49 3.57 -18.34
N ALA A 309 -0.30 3.48 -17.78
CA ALA A 309 0.85 2.81 -18.39
C ALA A 309 0.65 1.29 -18.55
N LEU A 310 -0.04 0.62 -17.61
CA LEU A 310 -0.38 -0.80 -17.70
C LEU A 310 -1.26 -1.14 -18.91
N PHE A 311 -1.99 -0.16 -19.44
CA PHE A 311 -2.79 -0.28 -20.66
C PHE A 311 -2.17 0.44 -21.86
N GLY A 312 -0.90 0.90 -21.75
CA GLY A 312 -0.22 1.62 -22.84
C GLY A 312 -0.90 2.95 -23.22
N GLY A 313 -1.63 3.56 -22.30
CA GLY A 313 -2.42 4.77 -22.53
C GLY A 313 -3.80 4.51 -23.19
N ASP A 314 -4.17 3.26 -23.45
CA ASP A 314 -5.52 2.91 -23.93
C ASP A 314 -6.55 3.02 -22.78
N VAL A 315 -7.16 4.19 -22.66
CA VAL A 315 -8.16 4.49 -21.64
C VAL A 315 -9.44 3.66 -21.82
N ALA A 316 -9.77 3.22 -23.04
CA ALA A 316 -10.93 2.36 -23.27
C ALA A 316 -10.68 0.96 -22.69
N ALA A 317 -9.52 0.39 -22.93
CA ALA A 317 -9.13 -0.89 -22.32
C ALA A 317 -9.03 -0.80 -20.79
N LEU A 318 -8.49 0.30 -20.25
CA LEU A 318 -8.48 0.55 -18.80
C LEU A 318 -9.91 0.54 -18.23
N ARG A 319 -10.84 1.29 -18.83
CA ARG A 319 -12.24 1.38 -18.39
C ARG A 319 -13.03 0.06 -18.56
N ALA A 320 -12.61 -0.78 -19.48
CA ALA A 320 -13.18 -2.12 -19.61
C ALA A 320 -12.78 -3.06 -18.47
N ALA A 321 -11.53 -2.93 -17.97
CA ALA A 321 -10.97 -3.76 -16.91
C ALA A 321 -11.24 -3.21 -15.51
N VAL A 322 -11.31 -1.88 -15.35
CA VAL A 322 -11.42 -1.21 -14.05
C VAL A 322 -12.65 -0.28 -14.05
N ARG A 323 -13.53 -0.48 -13.08
CA ARG A 323 -14.68 0.40 -12.81
C ARG A 323 -14.40 1.26 -11.58
N GLY A 324 -15.02 2.43 -11.51
CA GLY A 324 -15.03 3.27 -10.32
C GLY A 324 -16.34 3.10 -9.53
N ALA A 325 -16.23 3.13 -8.22
CA ALA A 325 -17.37 3.24 -7.30
C ALA A 325 -17.07 4.31 -6.26
N VAL A 326 -18.06 5.17 -5.98
CA VAL A 326 -17.97 6.22 -4.97
C VAL A 326 -18.93 5.89 -3.84
N VAL A 327 -18.38 5.68 -2.64
CA VAL A 327 -19.16 5.36 -1.44
C VAL A 327 -19.09 6.56 -0.50
N ARG A 328 -20.22 7.20 -0.26
CA ARG A 328 -20.31 8.33 0.67
C ARG A 328 -20.36 7.84 2.11
N GLU A 329 -20.08 8.74 3.03
CA GLU A 329 -19.93 8.43 4.45
C GLU A 329 -21.16 7.74 5.05
N ASP A 330 -22.37 8.23 4.77
CA ASP A 330 -23.62 7.58 5.22
C ASP A 330 -23.71 6.13 4.76
N SER A 331 -23.33 5.85 3.51
CA SER A 331 -23.30 4.49 2.96
C SER A 331 -22.23 3.64 3.61
N THR A 332 -21.07 4.23 3.95
CA THR A 332 -19.99 3.54 4.68
C THR A 332 -20.46 3.11 6.07
N VAL A 333 -21.07 4.03 6.83
CA VAL A 333 -21.63 3.75 8.16
C VAL A 333 -22.72 2.69 8.08
N HIS A 334 -23.65 2.84 7.13
CA HIS A 334 -24.71 1.86 6.92
C HIS A 334 -24.15 0.46 6.62
N GLU A 335 -23.10 0.37 5.80
CA GLU A 335 -22.49 -0.92 5.48
C GLU A 335 -21.72 -1.54 6.66
N MET A 336 -21.06 -0.73 7.50
CA MET A 336 -20.47 -1.21 8.76
C MET A 336 -21.52 -1.89 9.64
N GLN A 337 -22.65 -1.21 9.87
CA GLN A 337 -23.77 -1.74 10.66
C GLN A 337 -24.38 -2.98 10.04
N ARG A 338 -24.64 -2.92 8.73
CA ARG A 338 -25.28 -3.98 7.99
C ARG A 338 -24.46 -5.26 7.98
N THR A 339 -23.15 -5.16 7.68
CA THR A 339 -22.26 -6.33 7.61
C THR A 339 -22.11 -6.97 8.98
N TRP A 340 -22.06 -6.17 10.05
CA TRP A 340 -22.08 -6.70 11.42
C TRP A 340 -23.40 -7.42 11.73
N ASN A 341 -24.54 -6.81 11.45
CA ASN A 341 -25.86 -7.36 11.82
C ASN A 341 -26.25 -8.59 10.99
N GLU A 342 -25.88 -8.61 9.69
CA GLU A 342 -26.26 -9.71 8.78
C GLU A 342 -25.26 -10.88 8.85
N ALA A 343 -23.95 -10.58 8.89
CA ALA A 343 -22.89 -11.59 8.75
C ALA A 343 -22.00 -11.77 10.00
N GLY A 344 -22.20 -10.94 11.06
CA GLY A 344 -21.31 -10.94 12.22
C GLY A 344 -19.87 -10.51 11.90
N TYR A 345 -19.66 -9.87 10.73
CA TYR A 345 -18.35 -9.43 10.28
C TYR A 345 -18.13 -7.96 10.63
N LEU A 346 -17.12 -7.69 11.46
CA LEU A 346 -16.81 -6.34 11.92
C LEU A 346 -15.77 -5.69 10.96
N ALA A 347 -16.22 -4.75 10.15
CA ALA A 347 -15.37 -4.05 9.18
C ALA A 347 -14.87 -2.70 9.70
N CYS A 348 -13.63 -2.34 9.39
CA CYS A 348 -13.17 -0.96 9.53
C CYS A 348 -13.80 -0.07 8.43
N PRO A 349 -13.82 1.27 8.59
CA PRO A 349 -14.43 2.17 7.60
C PRO A 349 -13.90 1.97 6.17
N HIS A 350 -12.61 1.69 6.01
CA HIS A 350 -12.00 1.46 4.68
C HIS A 350 -12.54 0.18 4.02
N THR A 351 -12.58 -0.92 4.76
CA THR A 351 -13.14 -2.19 4.26
C THR A 351 -14.63 -2.05 3.97
N ALA A 352 -15.37 -1.28 4.78
CA ALA A 352 -16.79 -1.01 4.57
C ALA A 352 -17.06 -0.26 3.26
N VAL A 353 -16.20 0.68 2.85
CA VAL A 353 -16.27 1.29 1.50
C VAL A 353 -16.20 0.22 0.41
N GLY A 354 -15.27 -0.74 0.54
CA GLY A 354 -15.17 -1.85 -0.40
C GLY A 354 -16.40 -2.76 -0.39
N LEU A 355 -16.92 -3.08 0.79
CA LEU A 355 -18.11 -3.93 0.95
C LEU A 355 -19.38 -3.28 0.37
N ALA A 356 -19.57 -1.97 0.56
CA ALA A 356 -20.67 -1.23 -0.03
C ALA A 356 -20.57 -1.23 -1.57
N ALA A 357 -19.38 -0.95 -2.11
CA ALA A 357 -19.14 -1.01 -3.55
C ALA A 357 -19.34 -2.42 -4.14
N ALA A 358 -19.00 -3.48 -3.37
CA ALA A 358 -19.18 -4.86 -3.79
C ALA A 358 -20.65 -5.22 -4.01
N ARG A 359 -21.58 -4.66 -3.24
CA ARG A 359 -23.02 -4.88 -3.44
C ARG A 359 -23.51 -4.43 -4.83
N GLU A 360 -22.90 -3.37 -5.37
CA GLU A 360 -23.21 -2.91 -6.73
C GLU A 360 -22.65 -3.85 -7.82
N CYS A 361 -21.60 -4.61 -7.48
CA CYS A 361 -20.99 -5.60 -8.37
C CYS A 361 -21.79 -6.91 -8.42
N MET A 362 -22.48 -7.26 -7.32
CA MET A 362 -23.33 -8.42 -7.23
C MET A 362 -24.44 -8.35 -8.28
N GLY A 363 -24.65 -9.36 -9.04
CA GLY A 363 -25.61 -9.38 -10.16
C GLY A 363 -25.09 -8.83 -11.50
N ARG A 364 -23.88 -8.29 -11.53
CA ARG A 364 -23.19 -7.89 -12.77
C ARG A 364 -22.02 -8.83 -13.12
N SER A 365 -21.57 -9.63 -12.16
CA SER A 365 -20.52 -10.62 -12.35
C SER A 365 -21.02 -11.99 -11.95
N THR A 366 -20.66 -13.02 -12.72
CA THR A 366 -20.85 -14.43 -12.34
C THR A 366 -19.64 -14.99 -11.59
N ALA A 367 -18.55 -14.26 -11.57
CA ALA A 367 -17.35 -14.62 -10.83
C ALA A 367 -17.48 -14.23 -9.34
N PRO A 368 -16.77 -14.92 -8.42
CA PRO A 368 -16.67 -14.53 -7.03
C PRO A 368 -16.20 -13.08 -6.89
N VAL A 369 -16.82 -12.35 -5.96
CA VAL A 369 -16.45 -10.97 -5.65
C VAL A 369 -15.61 -10.95 -4.37
N VAL A 370 -14.36 -10.51 -4.48
CA VAL A 370 -13.42 -10.40 -3.34
C VAL A 370 -13.17 -8.93 -3.02
N VAL A 371 -13.53 -8.54 -1.80
CA VAL A 371 -13.20 -7.24 -1.21
C VAL A 371 -11.87 -7.36 -0.49
N LEU A 372 -10.96 -6.42 -0.68
CA LEU A 372 -9.72 -6.38 0.07
C LEU A 372 -9.94 -5.78 1.45
N GLY A 373 -9.77 -6.57 2.49
CA GLY A 373 -9.77 -6.16 3.89
C GLY A 373 -8.45 -5.47 4.24
N THR A 374 -8.46 -4.13 4.28
CA THR A 374 -7.23 -3.34 4.25
C THR A 374 -6.63 -3.05 5.62
N ALA A 375 -7.44 -3.06 6.68
CA ALA A 375 -6.99 -2.81 8.04
C ALA A 375 -7.91 -3.49 9.06
N HIS A 376 -7.31 -3.92 10.17
CA HIS A 376 -8.06 -4.48 11.29
C HIS A 376 -8.94 -3.39 11.94
N PRO A 377 -10.21 -3.71 12.29
CA PRO A 377 -11.14 -2.72 12.86
C PRO A 377 -10.63 -2.05 14.15
N ALA A 378 -9.81 -2.71 14.95
CA ALA A 378 -9.21 -2.14 16.17
C ALA A 378 -8.34 -0.90 15.93
N LYS A 379 -7.83 -0.69 14.72
CA LYS A 379 -7.09 0.53 14.37
C LYS A 379 -7.99 1.77 14.29
N PHE A 380 -9.29 1.55 14.19
CA PHE A 380 -10.34 2.56 14.07
C PHE A 380 -11.44 2.31 15.11
N SER A 381 -11.03 1.89 16.32
CA SER A 381 -11.93 1.41 17.38
C SER A 381 -13.01 2.42 17.76
N GLU A 382 -12.71 3.72 17.78
CA GLU A 382 -13.67 4.77 18.09
C GLU A 382 -14.81 4.79 17.06
N ALA A 383 -14.47 4.88 15.77
CA ALA A 383 -15.46 4.89 14.69
C ALA A 383 -16.26 3.57 14.62
N VAL A 384 -15.58 2.43 14.83
CA VAL A 384 -16.25 1.13 14.82
C VAL A 384 -17.23 1.01 15.99
N LEU A 385 -16.82 1.36 17.21
CA LEU A 385 -17.69 1.35 18.39
C LEU A 385 -18.87 2.32 18.24
N GLU A 386 -18.61 3.54 17.79
CA GLU A 386 -19.65 4.58 17.62
C GLU A 386 -20.76 4.10 16.66
N HIS A 387 -20.37 3.49 15.55
CA HIS A 387 -21.34 3.18 14.48
C HIS A 387 -21.92 1.77 14.56
N THR A 388 -21.22 0.79 15.16
CA THR A 388 -21.71 -0.60 15.28
C THR A 388 -22.16 -0.96 16.70
N GLY A 389 -21.81 -0.17 17.71
CA GLY A 389 -22.01 -0.51 19.12
C GLY A 389 -21.07 -1.61 19.64
N VAL A 390 -20.09 -2.04 18.85
CA VAL A 390 -19.18 -3.16 19.17
C VAL A 390 -17.75 -2.67 19.27
N ALA A 391 -17.10 -2.92 20.40
CA ALA A 391 -15.68 -2.66 20.57
C ALA A 391 -14.88 -3.78 19.88
N PRO A 392 -14.04 -3.49 18.87
CA PRO A 392 -13.23 -4.51 18.23
C PRO A 392 -12.16 -5.04 19.20
N ALA A 393 -11.95 -6.37 19.19
CA ALA A 393 -10.88 -6.98 19.96
C ALA A 393 -9.51 -6.46 19.47
N LEU A 394 -8.62 -6.17 20.42
CA LEU A 394 -7.28 -5.70 20.08
C LEU A 394 -6.39 -6.92 19.76
N PRO A 395 -5.84 -7.03 18.54
CA PRO A 395 -4.92 -8.11 18.21
C PRO A 395 -3.65 -8.05 19.05
N GLU A 396 -3.04 -9.21 19.32
CA GLU A 396 -1.79 -9.31 20.09
C GLU A 396 -0.67 -8.45 19.50
N SER A 397 -0.55 -8.41 18.18
CA SER A 397 0.43 -7.58 17.45
C SER A 397 0.31 -6.08 17.77
N LEU A 398 -0.91 -5.58 18.00
CA LEU A 398 -1.16 -4.19 18.37
C LEU A 398 -1.03 -3.99 19.89
N ALA A 399 -1.45 -4.95 20.70
CA ALA A 399 -1.32 -4.90 22.15
C ALA A 399 0.15 -4.78 22.59
N ALA A 400 1.06 -5.45 21.89
CA ALA A 400 2.50 -5.39 22.15
C ALA A 400 3.11 -3.99 22.03
N CYS A 401 2.45 -3.04 21.35
CA CYS A 401 2.91 -1.65 21.29
C CYS A 401 2.59 -0.87 22.57
N LEU A 402 1.55 -1.27 23.33
CA LEU A 402 1.10 -0.54 24.52
C LEU A 402 2.12 -0.64 25.67
N GLU A 403 2.94 -1.69 25.70
CA GLU A 403 3.90 -1.98 26.77
C GLU A 403 5.28 -1.38 26.52
N LYS A 404 5.52 -0.82 25.35
CA LYS A 404 6.84 -0.31 24.93
C LYS A 404 6.97 1.20 25.20
N PRO A 405 8.16 1.69 25.58
CA PRO A 405 8.39 3.12 25.71
C PRO A 405 8.24 3.81 24.35
N ALA A 406 7.49 4.91 24.33
CA ALA A 406 7.31 5.73 23.16
C ALA A 406 8.40 6.79 23.06
N GLU A 407 9.10 6.85 21.93
CA GLU A 407 10.14 7.84 21.66
C GLU A 407 9.82 8.62 20.40
N LYS A 408 9.78 9.93 20.49
CA LYS A 408 9.58 10.84 19.36
C LYS A 408 10.35 12.13 19.53
N THR A 409 10.71 12.75 18.42
CA THR A 409 11.26 14.12 18.40
C THR A 409 10.19 15.05 17.83
N ILE A 410 9.95 16.16 18.51
CA ILE A 410 8.98 17.18 18.06
C ILE A 410 9.74 18.25 17.27
N LEU A 411 9.29 18.53 16.05
CA LEU A 411 9.86 19.55 15.19
C LEU A 411 8.79 20.52 14.67
N PRO A 412 9.13 21.81 14.49
CA PRO A 412 8.24 22.71 13.76
C PRO A 412 8.10 22.29 12.29
N ALA A 413 7.05 22.75 11.62
CA ALA A 413 6.82 22.51 10.19
C ALA A 413 7.77 23.38 9.31
N ASP A 414 9.06 23.38 9.66
CA ASP A 414 10.13 24.12 9.03
C ASP A 414 11.20 23.22 8.42
N TYR A 415 11.59 23.48 7.18
CA TYR A 415 12.57 22.65 6.48
C TYR A 415 13.99 22.78 7.05
N ALA A 416 14.41 23.95 7.53
CA ALA A 416 15.74 24.13 8.12
C ALA A 416 15.90 23.28 9.36
N ALA A 417 14.85 23.18 10.19
CA ALA A 417 14.84 22.31 11.36
C ALA A 417 14.94 20.82 10.98
N LEU A 418 14.18 20.37 9.97
CA LEU A 418 14.27 19.00 9.48
C LEU A 418 15.66 18.70 8.91
N LYS A 419 16.22 19.58 8.08
CA LYS A 419 17.56 19.41 7.49
C LYS A 419 18.64 19.32 8.57
N ALA A 420 18.59 20.20 9.56
CA ALA A 420 19.52 20.17 10.69
C ALA A 420 19.45 18.83 11.46
N TYR A 421 18.24 18.35 11.76
CA TYR A 421 18.01 17.05 12.38
C TYR A 421 18.59 15.91 11.54
N LEU A 422 18.28 15.85 10.25
CA LEU A 422 18.77 14.81 9.34
C LEU A 422 20.30 14.79 9.27
N LEU A 423 20.95 15.95 9.25
CA LEU A 423 22.42 16.05 9.22
C LEU A 423 23.08 15.69 10.56
N SER A 424 22.44 16.02 11.69
CA SER A 424 22.99 15.71 13.04
C SER A 424 22.89 14.22 13.39
N THR A 425 21.96 13.49 12.76
CA THR A 425 21.74 12.05 12.99
C THR A 425 22.33 11.17 11.88
N ALA A 426 23.09 11.75 10.96
CA ALA A 426 23.85 11.03 9.93
C ALA A 426 25.16 10.51 10.54
N SER A 427 25.12 9.42 11.32
CA SER A 427 26.32 8.79 11.91
C SER A 427 26.61 7.43 11.32
#